data_46d5970747a6507d5f7d535f26d60617
#
_entry.id   46d5970747a6507d5f7d535f26d60617
#
_cell.length_a   1.000
_cell.length_b   1.000
_cell.length_c   1.000
_cell.angle_alpha   90.00
_cell.angle_beta   90.00
_cell.angle_gamma   90.00
#
_symmetry.space_group_name_H-M   'P 1'
#
loop_
_entity.id
_entity.type
_entity.pdbx_description
1 polymer ?
#
loop_
_entity_poly.entity_id
_entity_poly.type
_entity_poly.pdbx_seq_one_letter_code
_entity_poly.pdbx_strand_id
1 'polypeptide(L)'
;MQIKKALLLINKGNTKRIDTVKINDDYFLGTAGVGFDAYISWKFDEATTRGILTYLKVAFKGFWRYKSSDYTVAYDNKETTIKKGMLVTFSNSKQYGNNIFISPQSKNDDGLVKLVAVKKFPLIYLPLFGYYLLSQQINKFKFTEEISSKKITILTPTNDVHIDGEPIKMDNKIEVEVIPQSLNVIIP
;
A
#
# COMPACT_ATOMS: atom_id res chain seq x y z
N MET A 1 18.42 14.24 -3.36
CA MET A 1 17.71 15.55 -3.35
C MET A 1 18.76 16.66 -3.31
N GLN A 2 18.65 17.70 -4.13
CA GLN A 2 19.59 18.82 -4.08
C GLN A 2 19.17 19.79 -2.98
N ILE A 3 19.96 19.92 -1.93
CA ILE A 3 19.68 20.74 -0.73
C ILE A 3 19.26 22.18 -1.11
N LYS A 4 19.98 22.79 -2.05
CA LYS A 4 19.65 24.16 -2.52
C LYS A 4 18.24 24.25 -3.10
N LYS A 5 17.79 23.26 -3.88
CA LYS A 5 16.42 23.25 -4.43
C LYS A 5 15.39 23.08 -3.32
N ALA A 6 15.64 22.22 -2.34
CA ALA A 6 14.75 22.06 -1.18
C ALA A 6 14.59 23.36 -0.38
N LEU A 7 15.69 24.05 -0.09
CA LEU A 7 15.64 25.33 0.61
C LEU A 7 14.88 26.40 -0.18
N LEU A 8 15.05 26.46 -1.51
CA LEU A 8 14.29 27.38 -2.36
C LEU A 8 12.79 27.08 -2.35
N LEU A 9 12.39 25.80 -2.33
CA LEU A 9 10.97 25.40 -2.23
C LEU A 9 10.38 25.81 -0.87
N ILE A 10 11.10 25.55 0.21
CA ILE A 10 10.68 25.97 1.56
C ILE A 10 10.49 27.49 1.61
N ASN A 11 11.44 28.25 1.04
CA ASN A 11 11.39 29.72 1.04
C ASN A 11 10.26 30.28 0.17
N LYS A 12 9.83 29.58 -0.89
CA LYS A 12 8.66 29.97 -1.70
C LYS A 12 7.35 29.86 -0.92
N GLY A 13 7.26 28.95 0.03
CA GLY A 13 6.12 28.79 0.91
C GLY A 13 4.83 28.26 0.23
N ASN A 14 4.91 27.75 -1.00
CA ASN A 14 3.73 27.16 -1.64
C ASN A 14 3.33 25.91 -0.91
N THR A 15 2.08 25.85 -0.47
CA THR A 15 1.55 24.69 0.26
C THR A 15 0.31 24.12 -0.43
N LYS A 16 0.09 22.84 -0.22
CA LYS A 16 -1.12 22.13 -0.59
C LYS A 16 -1.60 21.33 0.60
N ARG A 17 -2.91 21.28 0.83
CA ARG A 17 -3.51 20.35 1.75
C ARG A 17 -3.69 19.00 1.09
N ILE A 18 -3.31 17.95 1.81
CA ILE A 18 -3.51 16.58 1.41
C ILE A 18 -4.23 15.80 2.52
N ASP A 19 -4.81 14.67 2.12
CA ASP A 19 -5.46 13.75 3.02
C ASP A 19 -4.41 12.94 3.78
N THR A 20 -4.69 12.61 5.03
CA THR A 20 -4.03 11.52 5.75
C THR A 20 -5.01 10.37 5.90
N VAL A 21 -4.54 9.18 6.21
CA VAL A 21 -5.41 8.04 6.44
C VAL A 21 -5.13 7.47 7.82
N LYS A 22 -6.19 7.37 8.61
CA LYS A 22 -6.16 6.71 9.92
C LYS A 22 -6.30 5.20 9.71
N ILE A 23 -5.51 4.42 10.43
CA ILE A 23 -5.57 2.96 10.48
C ILE A 23 -5.55 2.52 11.94
N ASN A 24 -6.70 2.10 12.50
CA ASN A 24 -6.93 1.95 13.93
C ASN A 24 -6.49 3.21 14.69
N ASP A 25 -5.44 3.14 15.52
CA ASP A 25 -4.92 4.27 16.30
C ASP A 25 -3.73 4.97 15.64
N ASP A 26 -3.24 4.46 14.49
CA ASP A 26 -2.10 4.99 13.75
C ASP A 26 -2.54 5.77 12.50
N TYR A 27 -1.57 6.33 11.76
CA TYR A 27 -1.78 7.08 10.53
C TYR A 27 -0.77 6.69 9.46
N PHE A 28 -1.17 6.76 8.19
CA PHE A 28 -0.25 6.66 7.07
C PHE A 28 -0.49 7.74 6.02
N LEU A 29 0.52 8.01 5.22
CA LEU A 29 0.50 9.02 4.15
C LEU A 29 0.54 8.37 2.76
N GLY A 30 1.27 7.28 2.62
CA GLY A 30 1.46 6.57 1.38
C GLY A 30 0.61 5.33 1.27
N THR A 31 1.02 4.28 1.94
CA THR A 31 0.39 2.95 1.88
C THR A 31 0.46 2.23 3.22
N ALA A 32 -0.56 1.46 3.53
CA ALA A 32 -0.53 0.47 4.60
C ALA A 32 -1.09 -0.84 4.07
N GLY A 33 -0.72 -1.97 4.64
CA GLY A 33 -1.24 -3.23 4.10
C GLY A 33 -0.98 -4.44 4.96
N VAL A 34 -1.68 -5.50 4.59
CA VAL A 34 -1.61 -6.83 5.17
C VAL A 34 -1.25 -7.85 4.09
N GLY A 35 -0.84 -9.03 4.51
CA GLY A 35 -0.54 -10.07 3.56
C GLY A 35 0.93 -10.09 3.14
N PHE A 36 1.20 -10.31 1.88
CA PHE A 36 2.55 -10.49 1.38
C PHE A 36 3.42 -9.23 1.49
N ASP A 37 2.85 -8.04 1.34
CA ASP A 37 3.57 -6.78 1.52
C ASP A 37 4.01 -6.57 2.97
N ALA A 38 3.15 -6.84 3.95
CA ALA A 38 3.52 -6.84 5.35
C ALA A 38 4.60 -7.91 5.63
N TYR A 39 4.43 -9.14 5.11
CA TYR A 39 5.44 -10.20 5.23
C TYR A 39 6.82 -9.75 4.68
N ILE A 40 6.84 -9.08 3.53
CA ILE A 40 8.10 -8.57 2.95
C ILE A 40 8.69 -7.46 3.82
N SER A 41 7.87 -6.55 4.36
CA SER A 41 8.31 -5.48 5.26
C SER A 41 9.01 -6.05 6.48
N TRP A 42 8.41 -7.04 7.16
CA TRP A 42 9.03 -7.75 8.29
C TRP A 42 10.34 -8.43 7.88
N LYS A 43 10.36 -9.16 6.76
CA LYS A 43 11.58 -9.85 6.28
C LYS A 43 12.66 -8.90 5.81
N PHE A 44 12.30 -7.74 5.29
CA PHE A 44 13.25 -6.71 4.91
C PHE A 44 13.84 -6.00 6.13
N ASP A 45 13.04 -5.83 7.18
CA ASP A 45 13.52 -5.25 8.44
C ASP A 45 14.53 -6.16 9.16
N GLU A 46 14.33 -7.48 9.12
CA GLU A 46 15.28 -8.49 9.61
C GLU A 46 16.56 -8.58 8.78
N ALA A 47 16.59 -8.03 7.55
CA ALA A 47 17.73 -8.18 6.65
C ALA A 47 18.92 -7.31 7.06
N THR A 48 20.12 -7.87 6.99
CA THR A 48 21.38 -7.17 7.31
C THR A 48 21.80 -6.13 6.27
N THR A 49 21.29 -6.25 5.03
CA THR A 49 21.57 -5.32 3.92
C THR A 49 20.30 -4.60 3.50
N ARG A 50 20.42 -3.31 3.15
CA ARG A 50 19.30 -2.48 2.70
C ARG A 50 19.41 -2.22 1.19
N GLY A 51 18.32 -1.77 0.58
CA GLY A 51 18.24 -1.36 -0.82
C GLY A 51 17.35 -2.24 -1.68
N ILE A 52 17.08 -1.76 -2.89
CA ILE A 52 16.10 -2.35 -3.81
C ILE A 52 16.44 -3.82 -4.19
N LEU A 53 17.71 -4.16 -4.34
CA LEU A 53 18.11 -5.53 -4.68
C LEU A 53 17.82 -6.51 -3.55
N THR A 54 18.03 -6.10 -2.29
CA THR A 54 17.66 -6.91 -1.13
C THR A 54 16.16 -7.09 -1.05
N TYR A 55 15.38 -6.02 -1.25
CA TYR A 55 13.93 -6.06 -1.28
C TYR A 55 13.42 -7.05 -2.35
N LEU A 56 13.94 -6.97 -3.58
CA LEU A 56 13.56 -7.88 -4.67
C LEU A 56 13.92 -9.35 -4.38
N LYS A 57 15.07 -9.61 -3.76
CA LYS A 57 15.45 -10.97 -3.34
C LYS A 57 14.50 -11.52 -2.28
N VAL A 58 14.15 -10.72 -1.28
CA VAL A 58 13.21 -11.10 -0.23
C VAL A 58 11.83 -11.35 -0.82
N ALA A 59 11.35 -10.47 -1.69
CA ALA A 59 10.07 -10.61 -2.38
C ALA A 59 10.02 -11.88 -3.24
N PHE A 60 11.04 -12.16 -4.04
CA PHE A 60 11.09 -13.35 -4.88
C PHE A 60 11.09 -14.65 -4.07
N LYS A 61 11.94 -14.73 -3.03
CA LYS A 61 11.96 -15.89 -2.12
C LYS A 61 10.65 -16.05 -1.37
N GLY A 62 10.07 -14.94 -0.91
CA GLY A 62 8.81 -14.91 -0.17
C GLY A 62 7.64 -15.36 -1.02
N PHE A 63 7.58 -15.02 -2.30
CA PHE A 63 6.49 -15.37 -3.21
C PHE A 63 6.17 -16.88 -3.21
N TRP A 64 7.18 -17.73 -3.15
CA TRP A 64 7.01 -19.19 -3.10
C TRP A 64 6.48 -19.69 -1.76
N ARG A 65 6.92 -19.07 -0.68
CA ARG A 65 6.66 -19.55 0.69
C ARG A 65 5.36 -18.97 1.27
N TYR A 66 4.98 -17.78 0.79
CA TYR A 66 3.82 -17.09 1.33
C TYR A 66 2.52 -17.81 0.95
N LYS A 67 1.69 -18.08 1.96
CA LYS A 67 0.36 -18.65 1.78
C LYS A 67 -0.65 -17.51 1.74
N SER A 68 -1.42 -17.44 0.64
CA SER A 68 -2.54 -16.50 0.51
C SER A 68 -3.66 -16.85 1.47
N SER A 69 -4.42 -15.85 1.88
CA SER A 69 -5.54 -15.98 2.81
C SER A 69 -6.79 -15.32 2.26
N ASP A 70 -7.93 -15.62 2.88
CA ASP A 70 -9.17 -14.93 2.60
C ASP A 70 -9.32 -13.75 3.56
N TYR A 71 -9.86 -12.63 3.06
CA TYR A 71 -10.08 -11.40 3.81
C TYR A 71 -11.53 -10.96 3.65
N THR A 72 -12.22 -10.67 4.75
CA THR A 72 -13.55 -10.06 4.71
C THR A 72 -13.40 -8.55 4.75
N VAL A 73 -14.01 -7.86 3.79
CA VAL A 73 -13.90 -6.41 3.61
C VAL A 73 -15.28 -5.79 3.63
N ALA A 74 -15.50 -4.83 4.55
CA ALA A 74 -16.72 -4.04 4.65
C ALA A 74 -16.44 -2.58 4.26
N TYR A 75 -17.29 -2.02 3.39
CA TYR A 75 -17.21 -0.63 2.90
C TYR A 75 -18.58 -0.20 2.35
N ASP A 76 -18.95 1.07 2.49
CA ASP A 76 -20.17 1.68 1.94
C ASP A 76 -21.44 0.83 2.16
N ASN A 77 -21.62 0.28 3.38
CA ASN A 77 -22.71 -0.64 3.73
C ASN A 77 -22.74 -1.95 2.92
N LYS A 78 -21.64 -2.33 2.31
CA LYS A 78 -21.42 -3.60 1.59
C LYS A 78 -20.38 -4.43 2.31
N GLU A 79 -20.48 -5.73 2.12
CA GLU A 79 -19.47 -6.67 2.57
C GLU A 79 -19.08 -7.61 1.41
N THR A 80 -17.82 -7.90 1.29
CA THR A 80 -17.27 -8.82 0.27
C THR A 80 -16.12 -9.62 0.84
N THR A 81 -15.80 -10.74 0.19
CA THR A 81 -14.64 -11.57 0.56
C THR A 81 -13.63 -11.60 -0.57
N ILE A 82 -12.42 -11.14 -0.31
CA ILE A 82 -11.27 -11.32 -1.19
C ILE A 82 -10.71 -12.71 -0.97
N LYS A 83 -11.03 -13.64 -1.87
CA LYS A 83 -10.54 -15.02 -1.78
C LYS A 83 -9.11 -15.13 -2.28
N LYS A 84 -8.27 -15.89 -1.56
CA LYS A 84 -6.86 -16.14 -1.90
C LYS A 84 -6.06 -14.84 -2.10
N GLY A 85 -6.36 -13.80 -1.31
CA GLY A 85 -5.62 -12.56 -1.32
C GLY A 85 -4.15 -12.82 -0.95
N MET A 86 -3.25 -12.32 -1.78
CA MET A 86 -1.80 -12.36 -1.53
C MET A 86 -1.32 -11.00 -1.04
N LEU A 87 -1.55 -9.95 -1.82
CA LEU A 87 -1.32 -8.56 -1.43
C LEU A 87 -2.67 -7.92 -1.12
N VAL A 88 -2.76 -7.18 -0.02
CA VAL A 88 -3.95 -6.39 0.32
C VAL A 88 -3.48 -5.07 0.91
N THR A 89 -3.48 -4.04 0.09
CA THR A 89 -2.84 -2.75 0.37
C THR A 89 -3.86 -1.63 0.35
N PHE A 90 -3.89 -0.83 1.38
CA PHE A 90 -4.58 0.47 1.43
C PHE A 90 -3.66 1.54 0.88
N SER A 91 -4.12 2.32 -0.09
CA SER A 91 -3.32 3.31 -0.77
C SER A 91 -3.98 4.68 -0.74
N ASN A 92 -3.25 5.66 -0.20
CA ASN A 92 -3.50 7.09 -0.30
C ASN A 92 -2.59 7.74 -1.36
N SER A 93 -1.56 7.02 -1.80
CA SER A 93 -0.62 7.43 -2.85
C SER A 93 -0.57 6.42 -3.99
N LYS A 94 -0.02 6.84 -5.14
CA LYS A 94 0.05 5.98 -6.34
C LYS A 94 1.01 4.82 -6.22
N GLN A 95 2.06 4.94 -5.41
CA GLN A 95 3.18 4.02 -5.42
C GLN A 95 3.65 3.63 -4.03
N TYR A 96 4.26 2.46 -3.93
CA TYR A 96 5.05 2.07 -2.77
C TYR A 96 6.35 2.87 -2.63
N GLY A 97 6.88 3.40 -3.74
CA GLY A 97 8.19 4.02 -3.88
C GLY A 97 8.95 3.44 -5.08
N ASN A 98 10.08 4.04 -5.43
CA ASN A 98 10.97 3.58 -6.52
C ASN A 98 10.26 3.25 -7.84
N ASN A 99 9.23 4.01 -8.21
CA ASN A 99 8.40 3.80 -9.41
C ASN A 99 7.66 2.46 -9.47
N ILE A 100 7.34 1.86 -8.31
CA ILE A 100 6.49 0.67 -8.20
C ILE A 100 5.07 1.13 -7.88
N PHE A 101 4.18 1.11 -8.87
CA PHE A 101 2.85 1.69 -8.78
C PHE A 101 1.80 0.63 -8.44
N ILE A 102 1.40 0.55 -7.16
CA ILE A 102 0.36 -0.38 -6.70
C ILE A 102 -1.05 0.17 -6.90
N SER A 103 -1.22 1.49 -6.90
CA SER A 103 -2.52 2.15 -7.08
C SER A 103 -2.39 3.42 -7.92
N PRO A 104 -2.16 3.28 -9.24
CA PRO A 104 -1.87 4.42 -10.12
C PRO A 104 -2.93 5.52 -10.15
N GLN A 105 -4.16 5.15 -9.81
CA GLN A 105 -5.31 6.05 -9.79
C GLN A 105 -5.56 6.69 -8.43
N SER A 106 -4.82 6.36 -7.37
CA SER A 106 -4.95 6.99 -6.07
C SER A 106 -4.52 8.46 -6.13
N LYS A 107 -5.26 9.29 -5.39
CA LYS A 107 -4.96 10.70 -5.18
C LYS A 107 -4.97 10.94 -3.68
N ASN A 108 -4.11 11.81 -3.22
CA ASN A 108 -4.01 12.16 -1.81
C ASN A 108 -4.82 13.42 -1.43
N ASP A 109 -5.83 13.75 -2.22
CA ASP A 109 -6.65 14.97 -2.07
C ASP A 109 -8.10 14.78 -2.56
N ASP A 110 -8.55 13.52 -2.73
CA ASP A 110 -9.89 13.20 -3.23
C ASP A 110 -10.84 12.65 -2.13
N GLY A 111 -10.36 12.56 -0.90
CA GLY A 111 -11.14 12.08 0.25
C GLY A 111 -11.43 10.58 0.21
N LEU A 112 -10.67 9.79 -0.54
CA LEU A 112 -10.85 8.35 -0.70
C LEU A 112 -9.55 7.58 -0.42
N VAL A 113 -9.67 6.45 0.24
CA VAL A 113 -8.62 5.44 0.29
C VAL A 113 -8.96 4.31 -0.68
N LYS A 114 -7.95 3.80 -1.38
CA LYS A 114 -8.10 2.61 -2.24
C LYS A 114 -7.52 1.39 -1.55
N LEU A 115 -8.32 0.33 -1.50
CA LEU A 115 -7.83 -1.02 -1.22
C LEU A 115 -7.55 -1.70 -2.54
N VAL A 116 -6.31 -2.08 -2.75
CA VAL A 116 -5.86 -2.88 -3.90
C VAL A 116 -5.50 -4.27 -3.41
N ALA A 117 -6.24 -5.26 -3.89
CA ALA A 117 -6.00 -6.65 -3.55
C ALA A 117 -5.49 -7.41 -4.78
N VAL A 118 -4.37 -8.10 -4.63
CA VAL A 118 -3.85 -9.00 -5.65
C VAL A 118 -3.97 -10.43 -5.15
N LYS A 119 -4.76 -11.25 -5.86
CA LYS A 119 -4.93 -12.67 -5.55
C LYS A 119 -3.67 -13.45 -5.88
N LYS A 120 -3.48 -14.59 -5.21
CA LYS A 120 -2.39 -15.52 -5.55
C LYS A 120 -2.52 -15.96 -7.02
N PHE A 121 -1.42 -15.89 -7.74
CA PHE A 121 -1.35 -16.23 -9.17
C PHE A 121 -0.17 -17.18 -9.47
N PRO A 122 -0.23 -17.94 -10.58
CA PRO A 122 0.88 -18.77 -11.03
C PRO A 122 2.12 -17.96 -11.36
N LEU A 123 3.30 -18.49 -11.05
CA LEU A 123 4.59 -17.79 -11.19
C LEU A 123 4.84 -17.29 -12.62
N ILE A 124 4.32 -17.98 -13.63
CA ILE A 124 4.47 -17.58 -15.04
C ILE A 124 3.95 -16.15 -15.31
N TYR A 125 3.05 -15.65 -14.47
CA TYR A 125 2.53 -14.27 -14.56
C TYR A 125 3.38 -13.25 -13.81
N LEU A 126 4.45 -13.66 -13.11
CA LEU A 126 5.28 -12.72 -12.33
C LEU A 126 5.95 -11.63 -13.21
N PRO A 127 6.49 -11.93 -14.42
CA PRO A 127 6.99 -10.87 -15.31
C PRO A 127 5.90 -9.89 -15.74
N LEU A 128 4.70 -10.40 -16.02
CA LEU A 128 3.56 -9.58 -16.41
C LEU A 128 3.06 -8.71 -15.25
N PHE A 129 3.03 -9.25 -14.03
CA PHE A 129 2.73 -8.49 -12.82
C PHE A 129 3.73 -7.34 -12.62
N GLY A 130 5.04 -7.62 -12.75
CA GLY A 130 6.08 -6.59 -12.70
C GLY A 130 5.91 -5.51 -13.77
N TYR A 131 5.59 -5.91 -15.01
CA TYR A 131 5.28 -4.97 -16.08
C TYR A 131 4.11 -4.04 -15.72
N TYR A 132 3.00 -4.58 -15.19
CA TYR A 132 1.85 -3.76 -14.80
C TYR A 132 2.14 -2.81 -13.62
N LEU A 133 2.97 -3.22 -12.67
CA LEU A 133 3.42 -2.34 -11.58
C LEU A 133 4.23 -1.15 -12.10
N LEU A 134 5.17 -1.41 -13.02
CA LEU A 134 6.06 -0.37 -13.58
C LEU A 134 5.33 0.53 -14.59
N SER A 135 4.42 -0.04 -15.38
CA SER A 135 3.66 0.69 -16.42
C SER A 135 2.43 1.44 -15.88
N GLN A 136 2.20 1.45 -14.56
CA GLN A 136 1.04 2.08 -13.93
C GLN A 136 -0.32 1.51 -14.38
N GLN A 137 -0.38 0.22 -14.66
CA GLN A 137 -1.55 -0.46 -15.19
C GLN A 137 -1.97 -1.68 -14.35
N ILE A 138 -1.62 -1.71 -13.05
CA ILE A 138 -1.90 -2.86 -12.19
C ILE A 138 -3.39 -3.22 -12.12
N ASN A 139 -4.29 -2.26 -12.28
CA ASN A 139 -5.73 -2.45 -12.38
C ASN A 139 -6.16 -3.33 -13.58
N LYS A 140 -5.32 -3.47 -14.60
CA LYS A 140 -5.56 -4.37 -15.75
C LYS A 140 -5.08 -5.80 -15.51
N PHE A 141 -4.33 -6.03 -14.42
CA PHE A 141 -3.86 -7.38 -14.10
C PHE A 141 -5.05 -8.21 -13.59
N LYS A 142 -5.35 -9.30 -14.27
CA LYS A 142 -6.58 -10.12 -14.04
C LYS A 142 -6.76 -10.67 -12.64
N PHE A 143 -5.72 -10.63 -11.80
CA PHE A 143 -5.76 -11.06 -10.40
C PHE A 143 -5.89 -9.90 -9.42
N THR A 144 -6.08 -8.67 -9.92
CA THR A 144 -6.24 -7.47 -9.11
C THR A 144 -7.72 -7.13 -8.94
N GLU A 145 -8.10 -6.77 -7.74
CA GLU A 145 -9.39 -6.18 -7.37
C GLU A 145 -9.14 -4.85 -6.68
N GLU A 146 -9.97 -3.84 -6.93
CA GLU A 146 -9.86 -2.52 -6.33
C GLU A 146 -11.19 -2.11 -5.69
N ILE A 147 -11.11 -1.52 -4.49
CA ILE A 147 -12.22 -0.92 -3.77
C ILE A 147 -11.79 0.51 -3.40
N SER A 148 -12.66 1.49 -3.61
CA SER A 148 -12.44 2.87 -3.17
C SER A 148 -13.56 3.28 -2.24
N SER A 149 -13.24 3.80 -1.06
CA SER A 149 -14.22 4.28 -0.09
C SER A 149 -13.56 5.30 0.85
N LYS A 150 -14.39 6.03 1.60
CA LYS A 150 -13.93 6.91 2.69
C LYS A 150 -13.52 6.10 3.92
N LYS A 151 -14.18 4.96 4.13
CA LYS A 151 -13.92 4.06 5.25
C LYS A 151 -13.99 2.62 4.78
N ILE A 152 -13.00 1.82 5.17
CA ILE A 152 -12.91 0.39 4.86
C ILE A 152 -12.56 -0.34 6.16
N THR A 153 -13.30 -1.40 6.46
CA THR A 153 -12.96 -2.32 7.55
C THR A 153 -12.54 -3.64 6.95
N ILE A 154 -11.44 -4.22 7.41
CA ILE A 154 -10.99 -5.54 6.99
C ILE A 154 -10.81 -6.46 8.19
N LEU A 155 -11.25 -7.71 8.02
CA LEU A 155 -10.90 -8.81 8.92
C LEU A 155 -9.78 -9.61 8.25
N THR A 156 -8.63 -9.68 8.93
CA THR A 156 -7.41 -10.34 8.47
C THR A 156 -7.06 -11.54 9.34
N PRO A 157 -6.54 -12.64 8.78
CA PRO A 157 -6.11 -13.80 9.56
C PRO A 157 -4.74 -13.62 10.21
N THR A 158 -4.08 -12.49 10.01
CA THR A 158 -2.74 -12.19 10.54
C THR A 158 -2.72 -10.82 11.19
N ASN A 159 -1.88 -10.67 12.21
CA ASN A 159 -1.61 -9.41 12.89
C ASN A 159 -0.46 -8.62 12.25
N ASP A 160 0.17 -9.19 11.20
CA ASP A 160 1.25 -8.52 10.50
C ASP A 160 0.69 -7.46 9.55
N VAL A 161 1.12 -6.23 9.77
CA VAL A 161 0.74 -5.04 8.99
C VAL A 161 2.03 -4.29 8.63
N HIS A 162 2.01 -3.51 7.59
CA HIS A 162 2.97 -2.43 7.40
C HIS A 162 2.26 -1.09 7.30
N ILE A 163 2.93 -0.03 7.75
CA ILE A 163 2.53 1.36 7.60
C ILE A 163 3.68 2.11 6.94
N ASP A 164 3.47 2.66 5.74
CA ASP A 164 4.49 3.37 4.95
C ASP A 164 5.83 2.60 4.82
N GLY A 165 5.74 1.26 4.82
CA GLY A 165 6.88 0.36 4.70
C GLY A 165 7.43 -0.16 6.03
N GLU A 166 7.05 0.42 7.15
CA GLU A 166 7.49 -0.01 8.49
C GLU A 166 6.58 -1.14 9.02
N PRO A 167 7.14 -2.27 9.47
CA PRO A 167 6.36 -3.38 9.99
C PRO A 167 5.80 -3.08 11.38
N ILE A 168 4.53 -3.42 11.60
CA ILE A 168 3.82 -3.24 12.87
C ILE A 168 2.87 -4.40 13.14
N LYS A 169 2.49 -4.62 14.39
CA LYS A 169 1.44 -5.56 14.78
C LYS A 169 0.15 -4.82 15.08
N MET A 170 -0.96 -5.32 14.54
CA MET A 170 -2.30 -4.81 14.82
C MET A 170 -3.27 -5.96 15.12
N ASP A 171 -4.45 -5.62 15.60
CA ASP A 171 -5.54 -6.58 15.76
C ASP A 171 -6.02 -7.12 14.40
N ASN A 172 -6.71 -8.27 14.44
CA ASN A 172 -7.24 -8.90 13.23
C ASN A 172 -8.37 -8.09 12.58
N LYS A 173 -8.96 -7.14 13.29
CA LYS A 173 -9.89 -6.15 12.75
C LYS A 173 -9.16 -4.84 12.54
N ILE A 174 -9.06 -4.41 11.29
CA ILE A 174 -8.40 -3.16 10.91
C ILE A 174 -9.46 -2.22 10.32
N GLU A 175 -9.56 -1.03 10.88
CA GLU A 175 -10.41 0.04 10.39
C GLU A 175 -9.54 1.13 9.76
N VAL A 176 -9.84 1.47 8.52
CA VAL A 176 -9.12 2.47 7.73
C VAL A 176 -10.08 3.58 7.34
N GLU A 177 -9.72 4.83 7.63
CA GLU A 177 -10.58 5.99 7.38
C GLU A 177 -9.76 7.19 6.90
N VAL A 178 -10.22 7.83 5.84
CA VAL A 178 -9.58 9.05 5.32
C VAL A 178 -9.93 10.24 6.20
N ILE A 179 -8.91 11.03 6.54
CA ILE A 179 -9.05 12.34 7.17
C ILE A 179 -8.75 13.41 6.10
N PRO A 180 -9.79 13.99 5.49
CA PRO A 180 -9.59 14.87 4.35
C PRO A 180 -8.82 16.13 4.73
N GLN A 181 -7.92 16.55 3.83
CA GLN A 181 -7.19 17.82 3.90
C GLN A 181 -6.54 18.11 5.26
N SER A 182 -6.05 17.07 5.93
CA SER A 182 -5.58 17.12 7.32
C SER A 182 -4.10 17.51 7.44
N LEU A 183 -3.33 17.46 6.35
CA LEU A 183 -1.90 17.75 6.36
C LEU A 183 -1.54 18.82 5.31
N ASN A 184 -0.79 19.86 5.74
CA ASN A 184 -0.19 20.82 4.82
C ASN A 184 1.19 20.32 4.38
N VAL A 185 1.43 20.24 3.07
CA VAL A 185 2.73 19.87 2.50
C VAL A 185 3.24 20.98 1.60
N ILE A 186 4.56 21.19 1.58
CA ILE A 186 5.22 22.14 0.68
C ILE A 186 5.32 21.50 -0.70
N ILE A 187 4.86 22.21 -1.71
CA ILE A 187 4.88 21.77 -3.10
C ILE A 187 5.82 22.65 -3.96
N PRO A 188 6.32 22.12 -5.09
CA PRO A 188 7.15 22.88 -6.03
C PRO A 188 6.47 24.09 -6.64
#